data_8eb446f9450d61962d56caceafbf4980
#
_entry.id   8eb446f9450d61962d56caceafbf4980
#
_cell.length_a   1.000
_cell.length_b   1.000
_cell.length_c   1.000
_cell.angle_alpha   90.00
_cell.angle_beta   90.00
_cell.angle_gamma   90.00
#
_symmetry.space_group_name_H-M   'P 1'
#
loop_
_entity.id
_entity.type
_entity.pdbx_description
1 polymer ?
#
loop_
_entity_poly.entity_id
_entity_poly.type
_entity_poly.pdbx_seq_one_letter_code
_entity_poly.pdbx_strand_id
1 'polypeptide(L)'
;DKFITGLKSFGIGEELTYIKGLSKDTVILVCKPNLFVSTKEVYEGLDLQNIKNRPDNKFLIECLKKGNINLLATNMVNVLETVTSKMHEEIKDIEKVMLENNALGSMMSGSGPTVFGLFDKEEDALSAKGELLKKYNQVYVVRSSEKGVEVNGEFN
;
A
#
# COMPACT_ATOMS: atom_id res chain seq x y z
N ASP A 1 13.00 -18.84 5.21
CA ASP A 1 13.24 -17.57 4.52
C ASP A 1 12.60 -16.41 5.25
N LYS A 2 13.34 -15.28 5.37
CA LYS A 2 12.86 -14.05 6.03
C LYS A 2 11.94 -13.20 5.14
N PHE A 3 11.87 -13.51 3.83
CA PHE A 3 11.13 -12.69 2.86
C PHE A 3 10.09 -13.54 2.14
N ILE A 4 8.96 -12.92 1.83
CA ILE A 4 7.95 -13.53 0.98
C ILE A 4 8.37 -13.44 -0.50
N THR A 5 7.70 -14.22 -1.34
CA THR A 5 7.80 -14.08 -2.79
C THR A 5 6.83 -13.00 -3.27
N GLY A 6 7.33 -12.02 -4.01
CA GLY A 6 6.52 -11.04 -4.70
C GLY A 6 6.32 -11.41 -6.17
N LEU A 7 5.38 -10.75 -6.81
CA LEU A 7 5.11 -10.88 -8.24
C LEU A 7 5.19 -9.50 -8.90
N LYS A 8 5.91 -9.44 -10.02
CA LYS A 8 5.91 -8.30 -10.93
C LYS A 8 5.09 -8.65 -12.15
N SER A 9 4.09 -7.86 -12.47
CA SER A 9 3.26 -8.04 -13.65
C SER A 9 3.62 -7.04 -14.75
N PHE A 10 3.42 -7.47 -16.01
CA PHE A 10 3.56 -6.65 -17.21
C PHE A 10 2.31 -6.81 -18.09
N GLY A 11 2.22 -5.99 -19.16
CA GLY A 11 1.09 -6.00 -20.05
C GLY A 11 -0.18 -5.60 -19.33
N ILE A 12 -1.24 -6.37 -19.48
CA ILE A 12 -2.50 -6.24 -18.76
C ILE A 12 -2.54 -7.12 -17.48
N GLY A 13 -1.37 -7.61 -17.04
CA GLY A 13 -1.23 -8.45 -15.84
C GLY A 13 -1.00 -9.94 -16.12
N GLU A 14 -0.90 -10.34 -17.38
CA GLU A 14 -0.74 -11.74 -17.82
C GLU A 14 0.70 -12.24 -17.74
N GLU A 15 1.68 -11.36 -17.82
CA GLU A 15 3.09 -11.73 -17.66
C GLU A 15 3.54 -11.53 -16.22
N LEU A 16 3.85 -12.61 -15.52
CA LEU A 16 4.25 -12.58 -14.12
C LEU A 16 5.71 -13.01 -13.96
N THR A 17 6.46 -12.24 -13.20
CA THR A 17 7.83 -12.57 -12.81
C THR A 17 7.94 -12.60 -11.30
N TYR A 18 8.53 -13.68 -10.76
CA TYR A 18 8.81 -13.78 -9.33
C TYR A 18 9.92 -12.80 -8.92
N ILE A 19 9.67 -12.06 -7.87
CA ILE A 19 10.64 -11.16 -7.25
C ILE A 19 10.69 -11.40 -5.75
N LYS A 20 11.76 -10.96 -5.09
CA LYS A 20 11.81 -10.92 -3.62
C LYS A 20 10.78 -9.90 -3.13
N GLY A 21 9.90 -10.32 -2.24
CA GLY A 21 8.89 -9.46 -1.63
C GLY A 21 9.39 -8.80 -0.33
N LEU A 22 8.43 -8.34 0.48
CA LEU A 22 8.71 -7.74 1.78
C LEU A 22 9.24 -8.78 2.79
N SER A 23 9.97 -8.32 3.81
CA SER A 23 10.28 -9.15 4.98
C SER A 23 9.00 -9.53 5.71
N LYS A 24 8.94 -10.75 6.25
CA LYS A 24 7.85 -11.19 7.14
C LYS A 24 7.74 -10.33 8.41
N ASP A 25 8.83 -9.68 8.81
CA ASP A 25 8.86 -8.78 9.95
C ASP A 25 8.30 -7.39 9.64
N THR A 26 8.08 -7.05 8.35
CA THR A 26 7.52 -5.75 7.95
C THR A 26 6.10 -5.60 8.48
N VAL A 27 5.89 -4.56 9.26
CA VAL A 27 4.57 -4.21 9.80
C VAL A 27 3.86 -3.30 8.81
N ILE A 28 2.62 -3.64 8.49
CA ILE A 28 1.79 -2.89 7.55
C ILE A 28 0.51 -2.47 8.28
N LEU A 29 0.21 -1.18 8.26
CA LEU A 29 -1.08 -0.67 8.70
C LEU A 29 -1.95 -0.41 7.48
N VAL A 30 -3.15 -0.96 7.47
CA VAL A 30 -4.13 -0.79 6.39
C VAL A 30 -5.33 -0.06 6.95
N CYS A 31 -5.75 1.01 6.30
CA CYS A 31 -6.97 1.75 6.62
C CYS A 31 -7.84 1.89 5.38
N LYS A 32 -9.10 1.44 5.48
CA LYS A 32 -10.10 1.64 4.43
C LYS A 32 -11.19 2.58 4.95
N PRO A 33 -11.22 3.85 4.48
CA PRO A 33 -12.31 4.75 4.80
C PRO A 33 -13.63 4.27 4.19
N ASN A 34 -14.74 4.67 4.79
CA ASN A 34 -16.08 4.29 4.31
C ASN A 34 -16.50 5.17 3.12
N LEU A 35 -15.74 5.04 2.03
CA LEU A 35 -15.94 5.76 0.78
C LEU A 35 -16.12 4.76 -0.36
N PHE A 36 -16.88 5.16 -1.35
CA PHE A 36 -16.92 4.48 -2.63
C PHE A 36 -16.07 5.26 -3.65
N VAL A 37 -15.18 4.56 -4.32
CA VAL A 37 -14.34 5.10 -5.40
C VAL A 37 -14.59 4.30 -6.66
N SER A 38 -15.02 4.97 -7.71
CA SER A 38 -15.17 4.37 -9.03
C SER A 38 -13.80 4.25 -9.71
N THR A 39 -13.31 3.04 -9.87
CA THR A 39 -12.05 2.78 -10.58
C THR A 39 -12.07 3.39 -11.99
N LYS A 40 -13.20 3.32 -12.69
CA LYS A 40 -13.39 3.90 -14.03
C LYS A 40 -13.15 5.41 -14.00
N GLU A 41 -13.81 6.12 -13.09
CA GLU A 41 -13.68 7.59 -12.97
C GLU A 41 -12.25 8.01 -12.64
N VAL A 42 -11.56 7.25 -11.79
CA VAL A 42 -10.16 7.53 -11.46
C VAL A 42 -9.26 7.38 -12.69
N TYR A 43 -9.45 6.34 -13.50
CA TYR A 43 -8.69 6.18 -14.75
C TYR A 43 -9.04 7.24 -15.79
N GLU A 44 -10.29 7.62 -15.94
CA GLU A 44 -10.74 8.70 -16.84
C GLU A 44 -10.22 10.07 -16.41
N GLY A 45 -10.08 10.29 -15.09
CA GLY A 45 -9.51 11.53 -14.54
C GLY A 45 -7.99 11.63 -14.61
N LEU A 46 -7.29 10.56 -15.02
CA LEU A 46 -5.83 10.54 -15.06
C LEU A 46 -5.29 11.23 -16.32
N ASP A 47 -4.61 12.36 -16.12
CA ASP A 47 -3.89 13.04 -17.18
C ASP A 47 -2.51 12.43 -17.41
N LEU A 48 -2.42 11.49 -18.37
CA LEU A 48 -1.19 10.76 -18.68
C LEU A 48 -0.03 11.65 -19.16
N GLN A 49 -0.33 12.85 -19.70
CA GLN A 49 0.68 13.77 -20.22
C GLN A 49 1.33 14.60 -19.11
N ASN A 50 0.60 14.81 -18.00
CA ASN A 50 1.04 15.66 -16.89
C ASN A 50 1.39 14.88 -15.61
N ILE A 51 1.66 13.58 -15.70
CA ILE A 51 2.16 12.80 -14.56
C ILE A 51 3.58 13.25 -14.22
N LYS A 52 3.71 14.01 -13.14
CA LYS A 52 5.00 14.55 -12.67
C LYS A 52 5.90 13.47 -12.06
N ASN A 53 5.32 12.56 -11.30
CA ASN A 53 6.04 11.50 -10.60
C ASN A 53 5.53 10.13 -11.06
N ARG A 54 6.43 9.35 -11.65
CA ARG A 54 6.17 7.94 -11.99
C ARG A 54 7.04 7.05 -11.09
N PRO A 55 6.55 5.88 -10.68
CA PRO A 55 7.36 4.96 -9.89
C PRO A 55 8.57 4.46 -10.71
N ASP A 56 9.76 4.49 -10.14
CA ASP A 56 10.91 3.79 -10.70
C ASP A 56 10.87 2.32 -10.27
N ASN A 57 10.19 1.51 -11.07
CA ASN A 57 10.00 0.09 -10.79
C ASN A 57 11.33 -0.67 -10.67
N LYS A 58 12.38 -0.26 -11.41
CA LYS A 58 13.69 -0.91 -11.32
C LYS A 58 14.32 -0.64 -9.97
N PHE A 59 14.30 0.62 -9.54
CA PHE A 59 14.81 1.02 -8.24
C PHE A 59 14.03 0.35 -7.08
N LEU A 60 12.71 0.33 -7.15
CA LEU A 60 11.88 -0.33 -6.13
C LEU A 60 12.17 -1.83 -6.01
N ILE A 61 12.36 -2.53 -7.14
CA ILE A 61 12.75 -3.94 -7.16
C ILE A 61 14.13 -4.14 -6.53
N GLU A 62 15.10 -3.26 -6.79
CA GLU A 62 16.41 -3.33 -6.16
C GLU A 62 16.34 -3.08 -4.64
N CYS A 63 15.46 -2.18 -4.19
CA CYS A 63 15.19 -2.00 -2.77
C CYS A 63 14.65 -3.28 -2.11
N LEU A 64 13.69 -3.95 -2.77
CA LEU A 64 13.16 -5.24 -2.31
C LEU A 64 14.24 -6.33 -2.27
N LYS A 65 15.05 -6.48 -3.32
CA LYS A 65 16.14 -7.45 -3.38
C LYS A 65 17.14 -7.26 -2.25
N LYS A 66 17.46 -6.01 -1.93
CA LYS A 66 18.41 -5.64 -0.85
C LYS A 66 17.76 -5.66 0.54
N GLY A 67 16.43 -5.76 0.63
CA GLY A 67 15.69 -5.66 1.90
C GLY A 67 15.71 -4.26 2.49
N ASN A 68 15.90 -3.23 1.66
CA ASN A 68 15.93 -1.84 2.13
C ASN A 68 14.53 -1.25 2.13
N ILE A 69 13.81 -1.51 3.22
CA ILE A 69 12.41 -1.09 3.40
C ILE A 69 12.26 0.43 3.47
N ASN A 70 13.25 1.14 4.03
CA ASN A 70 13.21 2.60 4.14
C ASN A 70 13.23 3.25 2.75
N LEU A 71 14.19 2.85 1.89
CA LEU A 71 14.25 3.36 0.53
C LEU A 71 13.05 2.92 -0.31
N LEU A 72 12.51 1.73 -0.08
CA LEU A 72 11.29 1.30 -0.73
C LEU A 72 10.13 2.23 -0.35
N ALA A 73 9.88 2.40 0.95
CA ALA A 73 8.74 3.15 1.49
C ALA A 73 8.75 4.62 1.06
N THR A 74 9.92 5.27 1.10
CA THR A 74 10.07 6.68 0.72
C THR A 74 9.98 6.94 -0.79
N ASN A 75 10.06 5.89 -1.61
CA ASN A 75 10.02 6.00 -3.08
C ASN A 75 8.78 5.34 -3.70
N MET A 76 7.85 4.86 -2.89
CA MET A 76 6.56 4.39 -3.38
C MET A 76 5.77 5.53 -4.01
N VAL A 77 5.20 5.30 -5.18
CA VAL A 77 4.37 6.26 -5.90
C VAL A 77 3.17 5.56 -6.52
N ASN A 78 1.99 6.10 -6.29
CA ASN A 78 0.77 5.69 -6.97
C ASN A 78 0.21 6.85 -7.80
N VAL A 79 0.30 6.75 -9.13
CA VAL A 79 -0.18 7.82 -10.03
C VAL A 79 -1.69 8.04 -9.93
N LEU A 80 -2.48 7.01 -9.63
CA LEU A 80 -3.94 7.11 -9.48
C LEU A 80 -4.33 7.94 -8.25
N GLU A 81 -3.48 7.97 -7.24
CA GLU A 81 -3.69 8.76 -6.03
C GLU A 81 -3.79 10.26 -6.33
N THR A 82 -3.11 10.75 -7.38
CA THR A 82 -3.20 12.16 -7.81
C THR A 82 -4.61 12.56 -8.23
N VAL A 83 -5.45 11.61 -8.62
CA VAL A 83 -6.86 11.82 -8.96
C VAL A 83 -7.72 11.62 -7.72
N THR A 84 -7.61 10.44 -7.08
CA THR A 84 -8.48 10.05 -5.97
C THR A 84 -8.35 10.99 -4.77
N SER A 85 -7.14 11.46 -4.45
CA SER A 85 -6.92 12.37 -3.33
C SER A 85 -7.49 13.79 -3.55
N LYS A 86 -7.73 14.18 -4.81
CA LYS A 86 -8.44 15.43 -5.12
C LYS A 86 -9.95 15.30 -4.95
N MET A 87 -10.48 14.09 -5.14
CA MET A 87 -11.90 13.80 -4.96
C MET A 87 -12.24 13.52 -3.48
N HIS A 88 -11.29 12.98 -2.74
CA HIS A 88 -11.43 12.49 -1.36
C HIS A 88 -10.20 12.86 -0.54
N GLU A 89 -10.30 13.96 0.22
CA GLU A 89 -9.20 14.46 1.09
C GLU A 89 -8.83 13.47 2.18
N GLU A 90 -9.75 12.58 2.56
CA GLU A 90 -9.54 11.53 3.55
C GLU A 90 -8.31 10.65 3.25
N ILE A 91 -7.96 10.48 1.97
CA ILE A 91 -6.75 9.74 1.58
C ILE A 91 -5.52 10.40 2.19
N LYS A 92 -5.40 11.72 2.02
CA LYS A 92 -4.26 12.49 2.55
C LYS A 92 -4.28 12.62 4.07
N ASP A 93 -5.47 12.71 4.68
CA ASP A 93 -5.63 12.70 6.13
C ASP A 93 -5.09 11.39 6.73
N ILE A 94 -5.43 10.24 6.14
CA ILE A 94 -4.98 8.93 6.61
C ILE A 94 -3.47 8.80 6.46
N GLU A 95 -2.92 9.16 5.30
CA GLU A 95 -1.48 9.14 5.07
C GLU A 95 -0.73 10.01 6.08
N LYS A 96 -1.24 11.21 6.33
CA LYS A 96 -0.67 12.14 7.31
C LYS A 96 -0.63 11.52 8.70
N VAL A 97 -1.72 10.93 9.17
CA VAL A 97 -1.76 10.26 10.48
C VAL A 97 -0.72 9.13 10.55
N MET A 98 -0.60 8.32 9.49
CA MET A 98 0.40 7.25 9.45
C MET A 98 1.82 7.79 9.53
N LEU A 99 2.14 8.85 8.76
CA LEU A 99 3.46 9.48 8.74
C LEU A 99 3.80 10.18 10.07
N GLU A 100 2.83 10.86 10.69
CA GLU A 100 2.99 11.50 12.02
C GLU A 100 3.24 10.47 13.13
N ASN A 101 2.85 9.21 12.92
CA ASN A 101 3.12 8.07 13.79
C ASN A 101 4.29 7.20 13.28
N ASN A 102 5.30 7.78 12.66
CA ASN A 102 6.54 7.16 12.23
C ASN A 102 6.41 6.08 11.14
N ALA A 103 5.39 6.11 10.30
CA ALA A 103 5.40 5.27 9.10
C ALA A 103 6.63 5.62 8.25
N LEU A 104 7.33 4.62 7.74
CA LEU A 104 8.44 4.77 6.80
C LEU A 104 7.99 5.39 5.47
N GLY A 105 6.74 5.14 5.12
CA GLY A 105 6.02 5.68 3.98
C GLY A 105 4.59 5.21 4.01
N SER A 106 3.70 6.00 3.40
CA SER A 106 2.28 5.69 3.25
C SER A 106 1.81 6.00 1.85
N MET A 107 0.86 5.23 1.35
CA MET A 107 0.36 5.36 -0.02
C MET A 107 -1.03 4.72 -0.15
N MET A 108 -1.83 5.27 -1.05
CA MET A 108 -3.09 4.66 -1.47
C MET A 108 -2.86 3.40 -2.30
N SER A 109 -3.67 2.37 -2.09
CA SER A 109 -3.63 1.11 -2.84
C SER A 109 -4.55 1.14 -4.06
N GLY A 110 -4.00 0.89 -5.25
CA GLY A 110 -4.75 0.85 -6.51
C GLY A 110 -5.48 2.17 -6.80
N SER A 111 -6.76 2.10 -7.18
CA SER A 111 -7.61 3.28 -7.35
C SER A 111 -8.17 3.84 -6.03
N GLY A 112 -7.85 3.20 -4.90
CA GLY A 112 -8.36 3.58 -3.58
C GLY A 112 -9.69 2.88 -3.23
N PRO A 113 -10.34 3.28 -2.14
CA PRO A 113 -9.92 4.29 -1.16
C PRO A 113 -8.96 3.75 -0.07
N THR A 114 -8.52 2.49 -0.16
CA THR A 114 -7.66 1.88 0.85
C THR A 114 -6.28 2.55 0.85
N VAL A 115 -5.80 2.91 2.05
CA VAL A 115 -4.45 3.46 2.28
C VAL A 115 -3.67 2.47 3.13
N PHE A 116 -2.38 2.33 2.87
CA PHE A 116 -1.49 1.55 3.72
C PHE A 116 -0.24 2.33 4.08
N GLY A 117 0.33 2.00 5.23
CA GLY A 117 1.64 2.49 5.68
C GLY A 117 2.55 1.34 6.05
N LEU A 118 3.84 1.51 5.78
CA LEU A 118 4.89 0.58 6.17
C LEU A 118 5.56 1.10 7.44
N PHE A 119 5.77 0.22 8.42
CA PHE A 119 6.36 0.55 9.70
C PHE A 119 7.51 -0.38 10.04
N ASP A 120 8.50 0.15 10.72
CA ASP A 120 9.62 -0.62 11.28
C ASP A 120 9.22 -1.25 12.62
N LYS A 121 8.40 -0.53 13.41
CA LYS A 121 7.95 -0.95 14.72
C LYS A 121 6.44 -1.13 14.79
N GLU A 122 6.02 -2.21 15.43
CA GLU A 122 4.59 -2.50 15.62
C GLU A 122 3.91 -1.47 16.55
N GLU A 123 4.63 -0.96 17.54
CA GLU A 123 4.13 0.07 18.47
C GLU A 123 3.70 1.35 17.76
N ASP A 124 4.47 1.79 16.75
CA ASP A 124 4.15 2.97 15.95
C ASP A 124 2.89 2.71 15.08
N ALA A 125 2.78 1.53 14.47
CA ALA A 125 1.59 1.13 13.72
C ALA A 125 0.34 1.03 14.62
N LEU A 126 0.48 0.55 15.86
CA LEU A 126 -0.62 0.49 16.82
C LEU A 126 -1.04 1.88 17.30
N SER A 127 -0.08 2.82 17.47
CA SER A 127 -0.38 4.22 17.77
C SER A 127 -1.21 4.87 16.64
N ALA A 128 -0.74 4.77 15.39
CA ALA A 128 -1.47 5.25 14.22
C ALA A 128 -2.86 4.61 14.09
N LYS A 129 -2.96 3.28 14.32
CA LYS A 129 -4.25 2.58 14.35
C LYS A 129 -5.20 3.17 15.36
N GLY A 130 -4.72 3.45 16.59
CA GLY A 130 -5.54 4.05 17.66
C GLY A 130 -6.12 5.39 17.26
N GLU A 131 -5.36 6.22 16.55
CA GLU A 131 -5.84 7.50 16.04
C GLU A 131 -6.84 7.34 14.90
N LEU A 132 -6.54 6.48 13.94
CA LEU A 132 -7.42 6.24 12.79
C LEU A 132 -8.75 5.61 13.19
N LEU A 133 -8.78 4.75 14.21
CA LEU A 133 -10.00 4.14 14.73
C LEU A 133 -10.99 5.15 15.35
N LYS A 134 -10.55 6.39 15.66
CA LYS A 134 -11.45 7.47 16.08
C LYS A 134 -12.39 7.93 14.96
N LYS A 135 -11.99 7.74 13.70
CA LYS A 135 -12.72 8.21 12.51
C LYS A 135 -13.12 7.07 11.56
N TYR A 136 -12.36 5.98 11.52
CA TYR A 136 -12.55 4.88 10.59
C TYR A 136 -12.69 3.55 11.32
N ASN A 137 -13.55 2.65 10.84
CA ASN A 137 -13.82 1.35 11.47
C ASN A 137 -13.06 0.17 10.83
N GLN A 138 -12.43 0.36 9.67
CA GLN A 138 -11.66 -0.67 8.97
C GLN A 138 -10.17 -0.30 9.01
N VAL A 139 -9.53 -0.59 10.15
CA VAL A 139 -8.11 -0.29 10.39
C VAL A 139 -7.42 -1.53 10.98
N TYR A 140 -6.46 -2.08 10.24
CA TYR A 140 -5.84 -3.36 10.55
C TYR A 140 -4.32 -3.26 10.50
N VAL A 141 -3.65 -3.76 11.57
CA VAL A 141 -2.21 -4.03 11.52
C VAL A 141 -2.04 -5.46 11.01
N VAL A 142 -1.28 -5.63 9.96
CA VAL A 142 -1.04 -6.91 9.29
C VAL A 142 0.43 -7.10 8.96
N ARG A 143 0.80 -8.31 8.59
CA ARG A 143 2.14 -8.67 8.10
C ARG A 143 2.01 -9.40 6.77
N SER A 144 3.08 -9.40 6.00
CA SER A 144 3.14 -10.16 4.76
C SER A 144 3.10 -11.67 5.02
N SER A 145 2.40 -12.42 4.15
CA SER A 145 2.25 -13.87 4.24
C SER A 145 2.90 -14.56 3.04
N GLU A 146 3.48 -15.75 3.23
CA GLU A 146 3.95 -16.62 2.15
C GLU A 146 2.81 -17.35 1.45
N LYS A 147 1.69 -17.49 2.13
CA LYS A 147 0.51 -18.17 1.61
C LYS A 147 -0.46 -17.16 1.02
N GLY A 148 -1.09 -17.54 -0.08
CA GLY A 148 -2.18 -16.78 -0.68
C GLY A 148 -3.47 -16.94 0.13
N VAL A 149 -4.61 -16.98 -0.56
CA VAL A 149 -5.90 -17.22 0.08
C VAL A 149 -5.96 -18.64 0.63
N GLU A 150 -6.19 -18.78 1.93
CA GLU A 150 -6.49 -20.06 2.58
C GLU A 150 -7.97 -20.13 2.89
N VAL A 151 -8.60 -21.23 2.52
CA VAL A 151 -10.00 -21.49 2.87
C VAL A 151 -10.00 -22.23 4.22
N ASN A 152 -10.38 -21.55 5.28
CA ASN A 152 -10.59 -22.14 6.59
C ASN A 152 -12.07 -22.51 6.71
N GLY A 153 -12.42 -23.77 6.42
CA GLY A 153 -13.76 -24.30 6.62
C GLY A 153 -14.01 -25.52 5.73
N GLU A 154 -14.69 -26.50 6.27
CA GLU A 154 -15.25 -27.60 5.50
C GLU A 154 -16.45 -27.06 4.71
N PHE A 155 -16.44 -27.21 3.40
CA PHE A 155 -17.64 -27.02 2.58
C PHE A 155 -18.55 -28.23 2.85
N ASN A 156 -19.59 -28.04 3.66
CA ASN A 156 -20.70 -28.98 3.79
C ASN A 156 -21.70 -28.76 2.67
#